data_df1feba4c79028c5f4e9474522e37b49
#
_entry.id   df1feba4c79028c5f4e9474522e37b49
#
_cell.length_a   1.000
_cell.length_b   1.000
_cell.length_c   1.000
_cell.angle_alpha   90.00
_cell.angle_beta   90.00
_cell.angle_gamma   90.00
#
_symmetry.space_group_name_H-M   'P 1'
#
loop_
_entity.id
_entity.type
_entity.pdbx_description
1 polymer ?
#
loop_
_entity_poly.entity_id
_entity_poly.type
_entity_poly.pdbx_seq_one_letter_code
_entity_poly.pdbx_strand_id
1 'polypeptide(L)'
;MRGYLLIAAASLAFAQEATIKVDVDVVSVYASVRDKRGAYIKDLTKDDFTVMEDGKKQEIRYFSRESDLPLTIGLLIDVSRSQEGLIEVEKRAGAQFFQQVLRPKDAAFVISFGSEAELLQDLTNSQRLLAKGLEGLRLNASVGGLHPSPTGAKQRGTIMYDAVYLAAAEKLKDEVGRKVIVLITDGMDFGSRVSLQEAITSAHKSDAIIYSVYYVDPRVYGWGGYSDSDLKKMSEETGGRVFRVDRKNDLEDIFRQIQEEVRSQYAIGYNPAGQSSGGGFRKIEIKTSNKELKVLARKGYYANKN
;
A
#
# COMPACT_ATOMS: atom_id res chain seq x y z
N MET A 1 -20.93 14.14 86.19
CA MET A 1 -20.67 15.10 85.11
C MET A 1 -20.14 14.27 83.90
N ARG A 2 -20.96 14.05 82.91
CA ARG A 2 -20.60 13.29 81.70
C ARG A 2 -20.32 14.26 80.56
N GLY A 3 -19.06 14.32 80.13
CA GLY A 3 -18.67 15.13 79.00
C GLY A 3 -18.90 14.38 77.66
N TYR A 4 -19.61 14.98 76.73
CA TYR A 4 -19.85 14.49 75.41
C TYR A 4 -18.78 15.09 74.48
N LEU A 5 -18.00 14.22 73.88
CA LEU A 5 -17.01 14.59 72.86
C LEU A 5 -17.68 14.57 71.49
N LEU A 6 -17.85 15.71 70.83
CA LEU A 6 -18.32 15.82 69.45
C LEU A 6 -17.15 15.67 68.49
N ILE A 7 -17.18 14.58 67.68
CA ILE A 7 -16.25 14.37 66.60
C ILE A 7 -16.87 14.95 65.33
N ALA A 8 -16.30 16.03 64.83
CA ALA A 8 -16.63 16.57 63.52
C ALA A 8 -15.91 15.80 62.42
N ALA A 9 -16.64 15.07 61.60
CA ALA A 9 -16.12 14.40 60.40
C ALA A 9 -16.03 15.41 59.24
N ALA A 10 -14.82 15.78 58.84
CA ALA A 10 -14.59 16.58 57.61
C ALA A 10 -14.59 15.67 56.41
N SER A 11 -15.60 15.80 55.55
CA SER A 11 -15.70 15.11 54.26
C SER A 11 -14.82 15.81 53.25
N LEU A 12 -13.69 15.20 52.87
CA LEU A 12 -12.88 15.63 51.73
C LEU A 12 -13.61 15.17 50.44
N ALA A 13 -14.18 16.12 49.72
CA ALA A 13 -14.69 15.89 48.37
C ALA A 13 -13.48 15.88 47.40
N PHE A 14 -13.13 14.70 46.92
CA PHE A 14 -12.19 14.58 45.77
C PHE A 14 -12.91 15.06 44.53
N ALA A 15 -12.53 16.22 44.02
CA ALA A 15 -12.90 16.64 42.67
C ALA A 15 -12.18 15.74 41.68
N GLN A 16 -12.92 14.87 41.03
CA GLN A 16 -12.46 14.01 39.98
C GLN A 16 -12.36 14.89 38.73
N GLU A 17 -11.14 15.29 38.33
CA GLU A 17 -10.92 15.96 37.07
C GLU A 17 -11.33 15.01 35.93
N ALA A 18 -12.40 15.34 35.25
CA ALA A 18 -12.82 14.65 34.04
C ALA A 18 -11.78 14.92 32.93
N THR A 19 -10.85 14.01 32.75
CA THR A 19 -9.94 14.03 31.61
C THR A 19 -10.76 13.73 30.36
N ILE A 20 -11.15 14.75 29.61
CA ILE A 20 -11.74 14.61 28.28
C ILE A 20 -10.64 14.09 27.36
N LYS A 21 -10.61 12.78 27.11
CA LYS A 21 -9.82 12.21 25.99
C LYS A 21 -10.49 12.64 24.70
N VAL A 22 -9.97 13.66 24.05
CA VAL A 22 -10.32 13.97 22.67
C VAL A 22 -9.50 13.04 21.81
N ASP A 23 -10.11 11.97 21.34
CA ASP A 23 -9.53 11.12 20.29
C ASP A 23 -9.54 11.96 19.01
N VAL A 24 -8.38 12.50 18.63
CA VAL A 24 -8.23 13.30 17.43
C VAL A 24 -7.77 12.36 16.33
N ASP A 25 -8.69 11.93 15.50
CA ASP A 25 -8.38 11.15 14.30
C ASP A 25 -7.54 12.02 13.34
N VAL A 26 -6.26 11.69 13.21
CA VAL A 26 -5.37 12.33 12.23
C VAL A 26 -5.39 11.51 10.95
N VAL A 27 -5.80 12.13 9.87
CA VAL A 27 -5.69 11.54 8.54
C VAL A 27 -4.31 11.86 7.98
N SER A 28 -3.48 10.83 7.79
CA SER A 28 -2.16 10.94 7.20
C SER A 28 -2.21 10.59 5.72
N VAL A 29 -1.63 11.42 4.87
CA VAL A 29 -1.55 11.21 3.41
C VAL A 29 -0.10 11.36 2.96
N TYR A 30 0.38 10.37 2.24
CA TYR A 30 1.69 10.45 1.59
C TYR A 30 1.50 10.92 0.16
N ALA A 31 2.26 11.94 -0.24
CA ALA A 31 2.18 12.54 -1.55
C ALA A 31 3.56 12.66 -2.20
N SER A 32 3.72 12.16 -3.41
CA SER A 32 4.87 12.47 -4.26
C SER A 32 4.53 13.58 -5.23
N VAL A 33 5.49 14.46 -5.51
CA VAL A 33 5.31 15.59 -6.42
C VAL A 33 6.38 15.55 -7.49
N ARG A 34 5.97 15.71 -8.76
CA ARG A 34 6.87 15.68 -9.91
C ARG A 34 6.63 16.86 -10.85
N ASP A 35 7.69 17.28 -11.52
CA ASP A 35 7.60 18.22 -12.61
C ASP A 35 7.11 17.56 -13.91
N LYS A 36 7.00 18.35 -14.98
CA LYS A 36 6.62 17.89 -16.33
C LYS A 36 7.62 16.90 -16.95
N ARG A 37 8.88 16.91 -16.49
CA ARG A 37 9.94 16.00 -16.94
C ARG A 37 9.96 14.70 -16.15
N GLY A 38 9.15 14.61 -15.07
CA GLY A 38 9.06 13.44 -14.20
C GLY A 38 10.04 13.47 -13.02
N ALA A 39 10.83 14.52 -12.84
CA ALA A 39 11.74 14.69 -11.71
C ALA A 39 10.96 14.98 -10.42
N TYR A 40 11.36 14.33 -9.32
CA TYR A 40 10.74 14.55 -8.02
C TYR A 40 11.13 15.91 -7.43
N ILE A 41 10.13 16.65 -7.01
CA ILE A 41 10.30 17.92 -6.29
C ILE A 41 10.30 17.62 -4.80
N LYS A 42 11.42 17.94 -4.12
CA LYS A 42 11.66 17.56 -2.70
C LYS A 42 11.76 18.75 -1.76
N ASP A 43 11.62 19.97 -2.25
CA ASP A 43 11.87 21.21 -1.54
C ASP A 43 10.61 22.05 -1.23
N LEU A 44 9.40 21.51 -1.53
CA LEU A 44 8.15 22.17 -1.21
C LEU A 44 7.93 22.26 0.31
N THR A 45 7.21 23.29 0.72
CA THR A 45 6.82 23.55 2.10
C THR A 45 5.34 23.27 2.33
N LYS A 46 4.88 23.30 3.57
CA LYS A 46 3.46 23.15 3.93
C LYS A 46 2.56 24.12 3.14
N ASP A 47 3.04 25.35 2.93
CA ASP A 47 2.26 26.43 2.31
C ASP A 47 2.07 26.22 0.80
N ASP A 48 2.88 25.36 0.21
CA ASP A 48 2.73 24.98 -1.20
C ASP A 48 1.58 23.99 -1.43
N PHE A 49 1.01 23.43 -0.38
CA PHE A 49 -0.03 22.39 -0.50
C PHE A 49 -1.42 22.90 -0.09
N THR A 50 -2.42 22.41 -0.79
CA THR A 50 -3.83 22.52 -0.41
C THR A 50 -4.44 21.13 -0.35
N VAL A 51 -5.02 20.78 0.79
CA VAL A 51 -5.75 19.54 1.02
C VAL A 51 -7.24 19.80 0.97
N MET A 52 -7.96 19.00 0.22
CA MET A 52 -9.43 19.03 0.15
C MET A 52 -9.96 17.66 0.57
N GLU A 53 -10.95 17.62 1.46
CA GLU A 53 -11.71 16.42 1.80
C GLU A 53 -13.18 16.67 1.47
N ASP A 54 -13.77 15.81 0.66
CA ASP A 54 -15.15 15.93 0.15
C ASP A 54 -15.46 17.36 -0.39
N GLY A 55 -14.47 17.97 -1.07
CA GLY A 55 -14.57 19.31 -1.62
C GLY A 55 -14.38 20.45 -0.62
N LYS A 56 -14.12 20.17 0.66
CA LYS A 56 -13.87 21.18 1.70
C LYS A 56 -12.38 21.27 2.00
N LYS A 57 -11.84 22.50 2.05
CA LYS A 57 -10.43 22.74 2.40
C LYS A 57 -10.18 22.33 3.84
N GLN A 58 -9.08 21.55 4.04
CA GLN A 58 -8.62 21.11 5.35
C GLN A 58 -7.36 21.88 5.76
N GLU A 59 -7.21 22.10 7.07
CA GLU A 59 -6.00 22.70 7.61
C GLU A 59 -4.95 21.61 7.83
N ILE A 60 -3.79 21.77 7.20
CA ILE A 60 -2.65 20.87 7.40
C ILE A 60 -2.10 21.10 8.81
N ARG A 61 -2.14 20.10 9.67
CA ARG A 61 -1.62 20.14 11.05
C ARG A 61 -0.21 19.60 11.14
N TYR A 62 0.09 18.57 10.36
CA TYR A 62 1.39 17.90 10.35
C TYR A 62 1.94 17.93 8.93
N PHE A 63 3.21 18.25 8.81
CA PHE A 63 3.91 18.25 7.54
C PHE A 63 5.35 17.82 7.75
N SER A 64 5.80 16.84 6.99
CA SER A 64 7.19 16.41 7.00
C SER A 64 7.66 16.14 5.57
N ARG A 65 8.88 16.55 5.30
CA ARG A 65 9.64 16.12 4.12
C ARG A 65 10.42 14.89 4.53
N GLU A 66 10.58 13.93 3.67
CA GLU A 66 11.26 12.68 3.99
C GLU A 66 10.75 12.08 5.31
N SER A 67 9.89 11.15 5.20
CA SER A 67 9.40 10.49 6.38
C SER A 67 10.49 9.59 6.95
N ASP A 68 10.91 9.89 8.16
CA ASP A 68 11.72 9.00 8.98
C ASP A 68 10.93 7.81 9.52
N LEU A 69 9.66 7.73 9.13
CA LEU A 69 8.79 6.61 9.50
C LEU A 69 9.31 5.30 8.88
N PRO A 70 9.17 4.20 9.60
CA PRO A 70 9.42 2.88 9.05
C PRO A 70 8.64 2.65 7.75
N LEU A 71 9.21 1.87 6.85
CA LEU A 71 8.58 1.47 5.60
C LEU A 71 8.38 -0.03 5.61
N THR A 72 7.14 -0.49 5.42
CA THR A 72 6.82 -1.90 5.26
C THR A 72 6.45 -2.17 3.80
N ILE A 73 7.17 -3.09 3.15
CA ILE A 73 7.01 -3.41 1.73
C ILE A 73 6.51 -4.84 1.56
N GLY A 74 5.38 -5.02 0.89
CA GLY A 74 4.95 -6.28 0.33
C GLY A 74 5.38 -6.39 -1.13
N LEU A 75 6.21 -7.37 -1.47
CA LEU A 75 6.52 -7.68 -2.86
C LEU A 75 5.65 -8.88 -3.28
N LEU A 76 4.73 -8.64 -4.20
CA LEU A 76 3.80 -9.61 -4.75
C LEU A 76 4.22 -9.95 -6.17
N ILE A 77 4.48 -11.22 -6.44
CA ILE A 77 5.01 -11.68 -7.73
C ILE A 77 4.08 -12.70 -8.35
N ASP A 78 3.65 -12.41 -9.55
CA ASP A 78 2.85 -13.31 -10.37
C ASP A 78 3.72 -14.46 -10.88
N VAL A 79 3.39 -15.68 -10.51
CA VAL A 79 4.06 -16.90 -10.96
C VAL A 79 3.12 -17.78 -11.77
N SER A 80 2.13 -17.17 -12.42
CA SER A 80 1.27 -17.85 -13.38
C SER A 80 2.06 -18.27 -14.64
N ARG A 81 1.48 -19.12 -15.45
CA ARG A 81 2.16 -19.71 -16.62
C ARG A 81 2.70 -18.67 -17.60
N SER A 82 2.05 -17.53 -17.72
CA SER A 82 2.51 -16.43 -18.57
C SER A 82 3.81 -15.79 -18.10
N GLN A 83 4.18 -15.95 -16.84
CA GLN A 83 5.38 -15.39 -16.22
C GLN A 83 6.55 -16.38 -16.17
N GLU A 84 6.38 -17.63 -16.65
CA GLU A 84 7.40 -18.69 -16.55
C GLU A 84 8.79 -18.24 -17.01
N GLY A 85 8.87 -17.50 -18.11
CA GLY A 85 10.13 -17.01 -18.66
C GLY A 85 10.77 -15.85 -17.91
N LEU A 86 10.09 -15.26 -16.94
CA LEU A 86 10.49 -14.04 -16.22
C LEU A 86 10.94 -14.31 -14.78
N ILE A 87 10.59 -15.46 -14.20
CA ILE A 87 10.83 -15.82 -12.79
C ILE A 87 12.28 -15.60 -12.36
N GLU A 88 13.27 -16.02 -13.15
CA GLU A 88 14.69 -15.87 -12.79
C GLU A 88 15.16 -14.40 -12.82
N VAL A 89 14.55 -13.56 -13.67
CA VAL A 89 14.81 -12.11 -13.67
C VAL A 89 14.19 -11.47 -12.44
N GLU A 90 12.97 -11.85 -12.10
CA GLU A 90 12.25 -11.34 -10.93
C GLU A 90 12.93 -11.68 -9.61
N LYS A 91 13.45 -12.91 -9.46
CA LYS A 91 14.26 -13.32 -8.29
C LYS A 91 15.45 -12.39 -8.09
N ARG A 92 16.24 -12.16 -9.13
CA ARG A 92 17.45 -11.34 -9.05
C ARG A 92 17.11 -9.87 -8.77
N ALA A 93 16.19 -9.32 -9.56
CA ALA A 93 15.79 -7.92 -9.42
C ALA A 93 15.12 -7.64 -8.07
N GLY A 94 14.28 -8.56 -7.57
CA GLY A 94 13.66 -8.46 -6.25
C GLY A 94 14.68 -8.50 -5.10
N ALA A 95 15.67 -9.41 -5.17
CA ALA A 95 16.74 -9.45 -4.17
C ALA A 95 17.57 -8.16 -4.15
N GLN A 96 17.91 -7.63 -5.33
CA GLN A 96 18.64 -6.36 -5.48
C GLN A 96 17.80 -5.18 -4.97
N PHE A 97 16.49 -5.16 -5.26
CA PHE A 97 15.57 -4.15 -4.76
C PHE A 97 15.58 -4.08 -3.23
N PHE A 98 15.45 -5.21 -2.55
CA PHE A 98 15.50 -5.23 -1.08
C PHE A 98 16.84 -4.75 -0.52
N GLN A 99 17.96 -5.08 -1.18
CA GLN A 99 19.28 -4.57 -0.77
C GLN A 99 19.39 -3.06 -0.85
N GLN A 100 18.74 -2.45 -1.84
CA GLN A 100 18.81 -1.01 -2.10
C GLN A 100 17.78 -0.23 -1.29
N VAL A 101 16.55 -0.76 -1.13
CA VAL A 101 15.43 0.01 -0.57
C VAL A 101 15.35 -0.07 0.95
N LEU A 102 15.70 -1.23 1.57
CA LEU A 102 15.49 -1.44 3.00
C LEU A 102 16.57 -0.78 3.84
N ARG A 103 16.14 0.06 4.77
CA ARG A 103 16.93 0.62 5.87
C ARG A 103 16.76 -0.27 7.12
N PRO A 104 17.59 -0.14 8.15
CA PRO A 104 17.51 -1.00 9.37
C PRO A 104 16.13 -1.04 10.04
N LYS A 105 15.34 0.03 9.93
CA LYS A 105 13.99 0.16 10.52
C LYS A 105 12.86 -0.27 9.59
N ASP A 106 13.17 -0.56 8.33
CA ASP A 106 12.18 -1.00 7.35
C ASP A 106 12.04 -2.52 7.40
N ALA A 107 10.90 -3.04 6.98
CA ALA A 107 10.63 -4.47 6.86
C ALA A 107 9.97 -4.78 5.52
N ALA A 108 10.09 -6.04 5.10
CA ALA A 108 9.41 -6.50 3.89
C ALA A 108 8.94 -7.95 4.04
N PHE A 109 8.01 -8.35 3.20
CA PHE A 109 7.55 -9.72 3.02
C PHE A 109 7.42 -10.02 1.52
N VAL A 110 7.37 -11.31 1.17
CA VAL A 110 7.23 -11.78 -0.21
C VAL A 110 6.06 -12.73 -0.32
N ILE A 111 5.16 -12.45 -1.24
CA ILE A 111 4.07 -13.34 -1.65
C ILE A 111 4.23 -13.65 -3.12
N SER A 112 4.14 -14.93 -3.49
CA SER A 112 3.91 -15.34 -4.88
C SER A 112 2.44 -15.68 -5.07
N PHE A 113 1.93 -15.44 -6.26
CA PHE A 113 0.55 -15.79 -6.61
C PHE A 113 0.45 -16.29 -8.05
N GLY A 114 -0.39 -17.24 -8.24
CA GLY A 114 -0.79 -17.83 -9.52
C GLY A 114 -2.18 -18.40 -9.31
N SER A 115 -2.35 -19.72 -9.38
CA SER A 115 -3.60 -20.39 -9.00
C SER A 115 -3.87 -20.37 -7.49
N GLU A 116 -2.82 -20.17 -6.69
CA GLU A 116 -2.84 -20.00 -5.24
C GLU A 116 -1.87 -18.88 -4.84
N ALA A 117 -2.08 -18.28 -3.66
CA ALA A 117 -1.15 -17.33 -3.08
C ALA A 117 -0.33 -18.03 -1.99
N GLU A 118 0.99 -17.82 -2.02
CA GLU A 118 1.95 -18.42 -1.08
C GLU A 118 2.81 -17.31 -0.43
N LEU A 119 2.88 -17.31 0.90
CA LEU A 119 3.78 -16.46 1.66
C LEU A 119 5.19 -17.09 1.65
N LEU A 120 6.06 -16.63 0.78
CA LEU A 120 7.42 -17.14 0.63
C LEU A 120 8.36 -16.68 1.75
N GLN A 121 8.16 -15.45 2.22
CA GLN A 121 8.89 -14.88 3.35
C GLN A 121 7.98 -13.93 4.12
N ASP A 122 7.84 -14.18 5.40
CA ASP A 122 7.10 -13.29 6.31
C ASP A 122 7.92 -12.03 6.65
N LEU A 123 7.28 -11.06 7.30
CA LEU A 123 7.86 -9.76 7.66
C LEU A 123 9.24 -9.91 8.30
N THR A 124 10.22 -9.29 7.70
CA THR A 124 11.61 -9.26 8.18
C THR A 124 12.35 -8.05 7.62
N ASN A 125 13.36 -7.57 8.35
CA ASN A 125 14.35 -6.60 7.86
C ASN A 125 15.61 -7.29 7.29
N SER A 126 15.67 -8.61 7.35
CA SER A 126 16.83 -9.39 6.88
C SER A 126 16.81 -9.57 5.37
N GLN A 127 17.64 -8.81 4.66
CA GLN A 127 17.82 -8.94 3.22
C GLN A 127 18.18 -10.37 2.80
N ARG A 128 18.92 -11.11 3.64
CA ARG A 128 19.26 -12.52 3.40
C ARG A 128 18.04 -13.43 3.41
N LEU A 129 17.11 -13.25 4.38
CA LEU A 129 15.90 -14.04 4.45
C LEU A 129 14.95 -13.72 3.29
N LEU A 130 14.84 -12.45 2.91
CA LEU A 130 14.06 -12.02 1.74
C LEU A 130 14.60 -12.61 0.44
N ALA A 131 15.92 -12.58 0.23
CA ALA A 131 16.56 -13.21 -0.92
C ALA A 131 16.30 -14.72 -0.94
N LYS A 132 16.41 -15.40 0.22
CA LYS A 132 16.08 -16.82 0.33
C LYS A 132 14.60 -17.11 0.03
N GLY A 133 13.69 -16.25 0.46
CA GLY A 133 12.27 -16.36 0.10
C GLY A 133 12.06 -16.27 -1.41
N LEU A 134 12.75 -15.35 -2.08
CA LEU A 134 12.69 -15.22 -3.55
C LEU A 134 13.23 -16.44 -4.29
N GLU A 135 14.21 -17.16 -3.75
CA GLU A 135 14.66 -18.43 -4.33
C GLU A 135 13.54 -19.48 -4.38
N GLY A 136 12.53 -19.35 -3.50
CA GLY A 136 11.33 -20.19 -3.48
C GLY A 136 10.34 -19.94 -4.62
N LEU A 137 10.49 -18.84 -5.39
CA LEU A 137 9.61 -18.57 -6.53
C LEU A 137 9.62 -19.72 -7.54
N ARG A 138 8.46 -20.25 -7.85
CA ARG A 138 8.24 -21.34 -8.81
C ARG A 138 6.93 -21.13 -9.51
N LEU A 139 6.86 -21.64 -10.73
CA LEU A 139 5.63 -21.65 -11.48
C LEU A 139 4.50 -22.30 -10.64
N ASN A 140 3.45 -21.55 -10.41
CA ASN A 140 2.22 -22.00 -9.76
C ASN A 140 1.07 -21.82 -10.76
N ALA A 141 1.06 -22.66 -11.78
CA ALA A 141 0.00 -22.72 -12.77
C ALA A 141 -0.84 -23.97 -12.48
N SER A 142 -2.14 -23.84 -12.48
CA SER A 142 -3.01 -25.01 -12.56
C SER A 142 -2.59 -25.80 -13.80
N VAL A 143 -2.00 -26.96 -13.59
CA VAL A 143 -1.74 -27.90 -14.68
C VAL A 143 -3.12 -28.25 -15.21
N GLY A 144 -3.47 -27.71 -16.39
CA GLY A 144 -4.62 -28.14 -17.13
C GLY A 144 -4.50 -29.64 -17.37
N GLY A 145 -4.89 -30.42 -16.38
CA GLY A 145 -4.84 -31.86 -16.45
C GLY A 145 -5.78 -32.32 -17.55
N LEU A 146 -5.32 -33.28 -18.35
CA LEU A 146 -6.09 -34.05 -19.31
C LEU A 146 -7.27 -34.82 -18.67
N HIS A 147 -7.60 -34.54 -17.42
CA HIS A 147 -8.75 -35.10 -16.74
C HIS A 147 -9.86 -34.05 -16.66
N PRO A 148 -10.97 -34.24 -17.38
CA PRO A 148 -12.16 -33.44 -17.15
C PRO A 148 -12.56 -33.62 -15.69
N SER A 149 -12.50 -32.54 -14.90
CA SER A 149 -13.00 -32.56 -13.53
C SER A 149 -14.50 -32.90 -13.58
N PRO A 150 -14.97 -33.95 -12.91
CA PRO A 150 -16.38 -34.33 -12.92
C PRO A 150 -17.30 -33.31 -12.28
N THR A 151 -16.75 -32.29 -11.62
CA THR A 151 -17.49 -31.34 -10.79
C THR A 151 -17.55 -29.92 -11.36
N GLY A 152 -17.16 -29.66 -12.61
CA GLY A 152 -17.30 -28.31 -13.21
C GLY A 152 -16.60 -27.21 -12.41
N ALA A 153 -15.64 -27.53 -11.55
CA ALA A 153 -14.85 -26.56 -10.82
C ALA A 153 -14.11 -25.68 -11.84
N LYS A 154 -14.42 -24.38 -11.88
CA LYS A 154 -13.70 -23.39 -12.69
C LYS A 154 -12.22 -23.56 -12.38
N GLN A 155 -11.40 -23.86 -13.39
CA GLN A 155 -9.96 -23.80 -13.27
C GLN A 155 -9.60 -22.44 -12.70
N ARG A 156 -9.02 -22.40 -11.51
CA ARG A 156 -8.50 -21.15 -10.92
C ARG A 156 -7.30 -20.73 -11.76
N GLY A 157 -7.43 -19.57 -12.36
CA GLY A 157 -6.31 -18.88 -12.99
C GLY A 157 -5.53 -18.04 -11.98
N THR A 158 -4.97 -16.94 -12.43
CA THR A 158 -4.24 -15.97 -11.59
C THR A 158 -5.20 -15.29 -10.60
N ILE A 159 -4.84 -15.29 -9.31
CA ILE A 159 -5.65 -14.70 -8.21
C ILE A 159 -5.04 -13.39 -7.70
N MET A 160 -4.86 -12.42 -8.58
CA MET A 160 -4.19 -11.15 -8.31
C MET A 160 -4.89 -10.33 -7.21
N TYR A 161 -6.23 -10.21 -7.28
CA TYR A 161 -6.97 -9.42 -6.29
C TYR A 161 -6.96 -10.07 -4.91
N ASP A 162 -7.02 -11.41 -4.83
CA ASP A 162 -6.89 -12.14 -3.57
C ASP A 162 -5.50 -11.89 -2.96
N ALA A 163 -4.42 -11.89 -3.75
CA ALA A 163 -3.07 -11.62 -3.28
C ALA A 163 -2.92 -10.19 -2.73
N VAL A 164 -3.45 -9.18 -3.43
CA VAL A 164 -3.47 -7.79 -2.95
C VAL A 164 -4.28 -7.67 -1.67
N TYR A 165 -5.45 -8.31 -1.60
CA TYR A 165 -6.30 -8.31 -0.41
C TYR A 165 -5.57 -8.93 0.79
N LEU A 166 -4.95 -10.10 0.64
CA LEU A 166 -4.17 -10.76 1.69
C LEU A 166 -3.01 -9.91 2.18
N ALA A 167 -2.25 -9.32 1.26
CA ALA A 167 -1.15 -8.42 1.62
C ALA A 167 -1.64 -7.21 2.43
N ALA A 168 -2.72 -6.58 2.01
CA ALA A 168 -3.27 -5.40 2.67
C ALA A 168 -3.94 -5.73 4.02
N ALA A 169 -4.83 -6.75 4.05
CA ALA A 169 -5.67 -7.05 5.20
C ALA A 169 -4.95 -7.84 6.30
N GLU A 170 -4.03 -8.75 5.90
CA GLU A 170 -3.43 -9.70 6.84
C GLU A 170 -1.98 -9.35 7.19
N LYS A 171 -1.25 -8.66 6.30
CA LYS A 171 0.16 -8.36 6.52
C LYS A 171 0.44 -6.90 6.84
N LEU A 172 -0.31 -5.95 6.23
CA LEU A 172 -0.03 -4.53 6.36
C LEU A 172 -0.96 -3.79 7.33
N LYS A 173 -2.14 -4.34 7.63
CA LYS A 173 -3.17 -3.63 8.39
C LYS A 173 -2.68 -3.07 9.73
N ASP A 174 -1.95 -3.90 10.49
CA ASP A 174 -1.51 -3.59 11.85
C ASP A 174 -0.08 -3.00 11.89
N GLU A 175 0.58 -2.89 10.73
CA GLU A 175 1.90 -2.29 10.64
C GLU A 175 1.83 -0.77 10.80
N VAL A 176 2.86 -0.20 11.45
CA VAL A 176 2.99 1.25 11.63
C VAL A 176 3.88 1.87 10.57
N GLY A 177 3.64 3.14 10.26
CA GLY A 177 4.42 3.87 9.28
C GLY A 177 3.89 3.76 7.87
N ARG A 178 4.79 3.81 6.88
CA ARG A 178 4.44 3.76 5.46
C ARG A 178 4.33 2.33 4.98
N LYS A 179 3.31 2.07 4.21
CA LYS A 179 2.99 0.73 3.71
C LYS A 179 2.91 0.76 2.20
N VAL A 180 3.62 -0.13 1.58
CA VAL A 180 3.74 -0.20 0.11
C VAL A 180 3.56 -1.64 -0.35
N ILE A 181 2.76 -1.82 -1.38
CA ILE A 181 2.67 -3.06 -2.16
C ILE A 181 3.33 -2.80 -3.51
N VAL A 182 4.32 -3.61 -3.86
CA VAL A 182 4.89 -3.68 -5.20
C VAL A 182 4.37 -4.94 -5.85
N LEU A 183 3.54 -4.79 -6.87
CA LEU A 183 2.83 -5.87 -7.56
C LEU A 183 3.42 -6.06 -8.95
N ILE A 184 4.04 -7.22 -9.22
CA ILE A 184 4.61 -7.59 -10.52
C ILE A 184 3.68 -8.61 -11.18
N THR A 185 3.13 -8.29 -12.36
CA THR A 185 2.16 -9.14 -13.05
C THR A 185 1.93 -8.67 -14.49
N ASP A 186 1.32 -9.52 -15.32
CA ASP A 186 0.78 -9.13 -16.64
C ASP A 186 -0.63 -8.51 -16.56
N GLY A 187 -1.16 -8.33 -15.36
CA GLY A 187 -2.42 -7.63 -15.09
C GLY A 187 -3.69 -8.48 -15.22
N MET A 188 -3.55 -9.79 -15.38
CA MET A 188 -4.69 -10.68 -15.52
C MET A 188 -5.18 -11.22 -14.17
N ASP A 189 -6.51 -11.23 -13.99
CA ASP A 189 -7.16 -11.92 -12.87
C ASP A 189 -8.25 -12.85 -13.42
N PHE A 190 -8.16 -14.14 -13.11
CA PHE A 190 -9.10 -15.15 -13.59
C PHE A 190 -9.67 -16.05 -12.49
N GLY A 191 -9.39 -15.74 -11.23
CA GLY A 191 -9.78 -16.71 -10.21
C GLY A 191 -9.93 -16.15 -8.80
N SER A 192 -9.73 -14.86 -8.60
CA SER A 192 -9.92 -14.24 -7.29
C SER A 192 -11.34 -14.40 -6.77
N ARG A 193 -11.46 -14.55 -5.47
CA ARG A 193 -12.73 -14.57 -4.74
C ARG A 193 -13.21 -13.17 -4.43
N VAL A 194 -12.27 -12.25 -4.17
CA VAL A 194 -12.57 -10.85 -3.97
C VAL A 194 -12.60 -10.12 -5.30
N SER A 195 -13.40 -9.06 -5.38
CA SER A 195 -13.44 -8.15 -6.52
C SER A 195 -12.28 -7.16 -6.49
N LEU A 196 -11.99 -6.54 -7.63
CA LEU A 196 -11.07 -5.41 -7.74
C LEU A 196 -11.37 -4.33 -6.70
N GLN A 197 -12.65 -4.01 -6.48
CA GLN A 197 -13.05 -2.97 -5.54
C GLN A 197 -12.78 -3.37 -4.08
N GLU A 198 -12.93 -4.64 -3.73
CA GLU A 198 -12.60 -5.14 -2.38
C GLU A 198 -11.10 -5.12 -2.13
N ALA A 199 -10.28 -5.47 -3.13
CA ALA A 199 -8.82 -5.36 -3.03
C ALA A 199 -8.38 -3.91 -2.83
N ILE A 200 -8.92 -2.95 -3.60
CA ILE A 200 -8.67 -1.51 -3.42
C ILE A 200 -9.12 -1.04 -2.05
N THR A 201 -10.30 -1.45 -1.61
CA THR A 201 -10.86 -1.10 -0.29
C THR A 201 -9.94 -1.59 0.84
N SER A 202 -9.40 -2.80 0.72
CA SER A 202 -8.46 -3.37 1.68
C SER A 202 -7.17 -2.54 1.75
N ALA A 203 -6.62 -2.15 0.60
CA ALA A 203 -5.45 -1.29 0.54
C ALA A 203 -5.69 0.10 1.17
N HIS A 204 -6.86 0.71 0.94
CA HIS A 204 -7.24 1.96 1.60
C HIS A 204 -7.35 1.81 3.13
N LYS A 205 -7.95 0.71 3.62
CA LYS A 205 -8.11 0.46 5.06
C LYS A 205 -6.79 0.20 5.78
N SER A 206 -5.81 -0.32 5.07
CA SER A 206 -4.45 -0.52 5.59
C SER A 206 -3.51 0.65 5.34
N ASP A 207 -3.96 1.73 4.67
CA ASP A 207 -3.15 2.86 4.21
C ASP A 207 -1.99 2.45 3.27
N ALA A 208 -2.15 1.36 2.54
CA ALA A 208 -1.13 0.84 1.64
C ALA A 208 -1.19 1.50 0.26
N ILE A 209 -0.03 1.92 -0.25
CA ILE A 209 0.14 2.43 -1.61
C ILE A 209 0.52 1.27 -2.53
N ILE A 210 -0.17 1.12 -3.66
CA ILE A 210 0.13 0.06 -4.63
C ILE A 210 0.93 0.63 -5.80
N TYR A 211 2.13 0.11 -6.02
CA TYR A 211 2.92 0.31 -7.22
C TYR A 211 2.84 -0.96 -8.06
N SER A 212 2.23 -0.87 -9.23
CA SER A 212 2.11 -2.01 -10.14
C SER A 212 3.21 -1.97 -11.19
N VAL A 213 3.87 -3.10 -11.38
CA VAL A 213 4.86 -3.33 -12.44
C VAL A 213 4.21 -4.24 -13.46
N TYR A 214 3.79 -3.63 -14.58
CA TYR A 214 3.23 -4.36 -15.69
C TYR A 214 4.35 -5.02 -16.48
N TYR A 215 4.48 -6.33 -16.33
CA TYR A 215 5.52 -7.13 -16.93
C TYR A 215 4.93 -8.25 -17.78
N VAL A 216 5.08 -8.14 -19.07
CA VAL A 216 4.52 -9.09 -20.05
C VAL A 216 5.66 -9.77 -20.79
N ASP A 217 5.64 -11.10 -20.86
CA ASP A 217 6.58 -11.84 -21.73
C ASP A 217 6.13 -11.73 -23.20
N PRO A 218 6.88 -11.02 -24.05
CA PRO A 218 6.53 -10.86 -25.47
C PRO A 218 6.44 -12.18 -26.24
N ARG A 219 7.10 -13.23 -25.73
CA ARG A 219 7.09 -14.56 -26.36
C ARG A 219 5.74 -15.27 -26.17
N VAL A 220 5.01 -14.93 -25.10
CA VAL A 220 3.70 -15.51 -24.78
C VAL A 220 2.59 -14.80 -25.52
N TYR A 221 2.63 -13.46 -25.55
CA TYR A 221 1.49 -12.64 -26.01
C TYR A 221 1.71 -11.96 -27.35
N GLY A 222 2.89 -12.11 -27.97
CA GLY A 222 3.20 -11.34 -29.16
C GLY A 222 3.19 -9.83 -28.90
N TRP A 223 2.64 -9.05 -29.86
CA TRP A 223 2.58 -7.58 -29.76
C TRP A 223 1.28 -7.05 -29.11
N GLY A 224 0.34 -7.94 -28.76
CA GLY A 224 -0.94 -7.60 -28.14
C GLY A 224 -0.99 -8.05 -26.69
N GLY A 225 -0.45 -7.23 -25.78
CA GLY A 225 -0.55 -7.50 -24.33
C GLY A 225 -1.98 -7.30 -23.80
N TYR A 226 -2.25 -7.82 -22.61
CA TYR A 226 -3.50 -7.56 -21.89
C TYR A 226 -3.59 -6.11 -21.43
N SER A 227 -4.77 -5.72 -20.97
CA SER A 227 -5.01 -4.38 -20.43
C SER A 227 -4.40 -4.24 -19.04
N ASP A 228 -3.72 -3.14 -18.78
CA ASP A 228 -3.27 -2.73 -17.45
C ASP A 228 -4.30 -1.85 -16.71
N SER A 229 -5.57 -1.85 -17.15
CA SER A 229 -6.62 -0.98 -16.60
C SER A 229 -6.84 -1.18 -15.11
N ASP A 230 -6.82 -2.42 -14.64
CA ASP A 230 -7.06 -2.76 -13.25
C ASP A 230 -5.86 -2.43 -12.36
N LEU A 231 -4.65 -2.66 -12.88
CA LEU A 231 -3.40 -2.21 -12.24
C LEU A 231 -3.38 -0.69 -12.09
N LYS A 232 -3.80 0.01 -13.15
CA LYS A 232 -3.87 1.47 -13.14
C LYS A 232 -4.88 1.95 -12.11
N LYS A 233 -6.07 1.35 -12.05
CA LYS A 233 -7.09 1.69 -11.07
C LYS A 233 -6.61 1.45 -9.65
N MET A 234 -6.05 0.27 -9.32
CA MET A 234 -5.52 -0.04 -7.99
C MET A 234 -4.43 0.95 -7.56
N SER A 235 -3.47 1.22 -8.46
CA SER A 235 -2.36 2.10 -8.15
C SER A 235 -2.82 3.55 -7.97
N GLU A 236 -3.58 4.10 -8.91
CA GLU A 236 -4.01 5.51 -8.85
C GLU A 236 -4.93 5.80 -7.67
N GLU A 237 -5.84 4.88 -7.31
CA GLU A 237 -6.72 5.04 -6.14
C GLU A 237 -5.93 5.10 -4.84
N THR A 238 -4.86 4.33 -4.73
CA THR A 238 -4.03 4.24 -3.52
C THR A 238 -2.88 5.25 -3.47
N GLY A 239 -2.66 6.03 -4.54
CA GLY A 239 -1.61 7.04 -4.60
C GLY A 239 -0.27 6.57 -5.19
N GLY A 240 -0.26 5.40 -5.80
CA GLY A 240 0.85 4.89 -6.58
C GLY A 240 0.63 5.06 -8.10
N ARG A 241 1.35 4.27 -8.87
CA ARG A 241 1.25 4.26 -10.34
C ARG A 241 1.67 2.94 -10.96
N VAL A 242 1.37 2.78 -12.25
CA VAL A 242 1.84 1.65 -13.05
C VAL A 242 3.16 2.00 -13.72
N PHE A 243 4.12 1.08 -13.62
CA PHE A 243 5.34 1.05 -14.40
C PHE A 243 5.22 -0.05 -15.46
N ARG A 244 5.79 0.18 -16.64
CA ARG A 244 5.81 -0.83 -17.71
C ARG A 244 7.24 -1.24 -17.97
N VAL A 245 7.50 -2.55 -17.91
CA VAL A 245 8.79 -3.09 -18.30
C VAL A 245 8.90 -3.08 -19.82
N ASP A 246 9.95 -2.47 -20.35
CA ASP A 246 10.27 -2.44 -21.76
C ASP A 246 11.78 -2.42 -21.98
N ARG A 247 12.22 -2.29 -23.24
CA ARG A 247 13.65 -2.27 -23.60
C ARG A 247 14.44 -1.07 -23.05
N LYS A 248 13.77 0.01 -22.65
CA LYS A 248 14.37 1.25 -22.14
C LYS A 248 14.26 1.38 -20.64
N ASN A 249 13.43 0.56 -20.03
CA ASN A 249 13.06 0.65 -18.63
C ASN A 249 12.87 -0.79 -18.12
N ASP A 250 13.95 -1.40 -17.74
CA ASP A 250 13.95 -2.77 -17.21
C ASP A 250 13.44 -2.83 -15.76
N LEU A 251 13.31 -4.03 -15.22
CA LEU A 251 12.78 -4.23 -13.87
C LEU A 251 13.66 -3.59 -12.78
N GLU A 252 14.98 -3.57 -12.97
CA GLU A 252 15.92 -2.94 -12.02
C GLU A 252 15.77 -1.41 -12.04
N ASP A 253 15.62 -0.82 -13.23
CA ASP A 253 15.34 0.62 -13.39
C ASP A 253 14.01 1.02 -12.74
N ILE A 254 12.98 0.19 -12.88
CA ILE A 254 11.68 0.40 -12.27
C ILE A 254 11.78 0.35 -10.75
N PHE A 255 12.45 -0.63 -10.20
CA PHE A 255 12.65 -0.72 -8.75
C PHE A 255 13.40 0.48 -8.18
N ARG A 256 14.40 1.00 -8.90
CA ARG A 256 15.10 2.24 -8.54
C ARG A 256 14.14 3.45 -8.55
N GLN A 257 13.27 3.55 -9.55
CA GLN A 257 12.25 4.61 -9.60
C GLN A 257 11.23 4.50 -8.46
N ILE A 258 10.78 3.28 -8.12
CA ILE A 258 9.88 3.05 -6.97
C ILE A 258 10.58 3.47 -5.67
N GLN A 259 11.83 3.07 -5.47
CA GLN A 259 12.62 3.48 -4.31
C GLN A 259 12.73 5.01 -4.20
N GLU A 260 13.09 5.67 -5.31
CA GLU A 260 13.19 7.13 -5.33
C GLU A 260 11.86 7.80 -5.01
N GLU A 261 10.75 7.33 -5.59
CA GLU A 261 9.41 7.85 -5.34
C GLU A 261 9.01 7.72 -3.87
N VAL A 262 9.12 6.51 -3.33
CA VAL A 262 8.78 6.24 -1.93
C VAL A 262 9.63 7.08 -0.97
N ARG A 263 10.90 7.34 -1.29
CA ARG A 263 11.79 8.16 -0.45
C ARG A 263 11.62 9.67 -0.66
N SER A 264 10.85 10.09 -1.67
CA SER A 264 10.61 11.51 -2.01
C SER A 264 9.22 12.00 -1.59
N GLN A 265 8.46 11.21 -0.84
CA GLN A 265 7.11 11.54 -0.42
C GLN A 265 7.09 12.57 0.71
N TYR A 266 6.12 13.48 0.62
CA TYR A 266 5.72 14.33 1.73
C TYR A 266 4.70 13.59 2.60
N ALA A 267 4.84 13.67 3.91
CA ALA A 267 3.81 13.24 4.85
C ALA A 267 2.97 14.45 5.25
N ILE A 268 1.69 14.41 4.95
CA ILE A 268 0.74 15.49 5.19
C ILE A 268 -0.33 14.95 6.12
N GLY A 269 -0.51 15.59 7.28
CA GLY A 269 -1.53 15.21 8.26
C GLY A 269 -2.51 16.35 8.52
N TYR A 270 -3.80 16.00 8.63
CA TYR A 270 -4.87 16.93 8.98
C TYR A 270 -5.92 16.27 9.86
N ASN A 271 -6.66 17.08 10.60
CA ASN A 271 -7.82 16.59 11.35
C ASN A 271 -9.07 16.83 10.51
N PRO A 272 -9.87 15.78 10.20
CA PRO A 272 -11.09 15.94 9.44
C PRO A 272 -12.04 16.95 10.08
N ALA A 273 -12.55 17.91 9.30
CA ALA A 273 -13.56 18.83 9.76
C ALA A 273 -14.92 18.13 9.79
N GLY A 274 -15.30 17.57 10.92
CA GLY A 274 -16.59 16.91 11.17
C GLY A 274 -16.43 15.50 11.74
N GLN A 275 -17.32 15.13 12.65
CA GLN A 275 -17.37 13.77 13.19
C GLN A 275 -17.72 12.79 12.07
N SER A 276 -16.85 11.82 11.83
CA SER A 276 -17.07 10.73 10.88
C SER A 276 -18.01 9.67 11.49
N SER A 277 -19.28 10.02 11.67
CA SER A 277 -20.27 9.11 12.25
C SER A 277 -20.82 8.07 11.27
N GLY A 278 -19.94 7.42 10.46
CA GLY A 278 -20.54 6.51 9.48
C GLY A 278 -19.65 5.52 8.74
N GLY A 279 -18.35 5.52 8.92
CA GLY A 279 -17.48 4.52 8.23
C GLY A 279 -17.48 4.61 6.69
N GLY A 280 -17.93 5.74 6.11
CA GLY A 280 -18.00 5.96 4.67
C GLY A 280 -16.65 6.33 4.05
N PHE A 281 -16.54 6.18 2.73
CA PHE A 281 -15.38 6.64 1.96
C PHE A 281 -15.37 8.17 1.91
N ARG A 282 -14.21 8.76 2.23
CA ARG A 282 -13.93 10.20 2.18
C ARG A 282 -12.96 10.48 1.05
N LYS A 283 -13.36 11.34 0.11
CA LYS A 283 -12.53 11.69 -1.02
C LYS A 283 -11.47 12.72 -0.61
N ILE A 284 -10.21 12.45 -0.95
CA ILE A 284 -9.09 13.37 -0.75
C ILE A 284 -8.60 13.88 -2.10
N GLU A 285 -8.28 15.17 -2.15
CA GLU A 285 -7.59 15.79 -3.26
C GLU A 285 -6.47 16.68 -2.72
N ILE A 286 -5.23 16.45 -3.16
CA ILE A 286 -4.07 17.26 -2.82
C ILE A 286 -3.63 18.04 -4.05
N LYS A 287 -3.47 19.33 -3.91
CA LYS A 287 -2.99 20.27 -4.95
C LYS A 287 -1.77 21.00 -4.46
N THR A 288 -0.92 21.41 -5.40
CA THR A 288 0.16 22.37 -5.14
C THR A 288 -0.20 23.75 -5.70
N SER A 289 0.42 24.79 -5.12
CA SER A 289 0.31 26.17 -5.60
C SER A 289 0.73 26.31 -7.07
N ASN A 290 1.77 25.56 -7.47
CA ASN A 290 2.21 25.47 -8.86
C ASN A 290 1.43 24.38 -9.60
N LYS A 291 0.51 24.79 -10.48
CA LYS A 291 -0.35 23.90 -11.30
C LYS A 291 0.40 23.06 -12.34
N GLU A 292 1.68 23.35 -12.59
CA GLU A 292 2.51 22.56 -13.51
C GLU A 292 3.03 21.29 -12.87
N LEU A 293 3.00 21.21 -11.56
CA LEU A 293 3.43 20.04 -10.80
C LEU A 293 2.33 18.98 -10.75
N LYS A 294 2.72 17.73 -10.85
CA LYS A 294 1.81 16.58 -10.72
C LYS A 294 1.95 15.99 -9.32
N VAL A 295 0.85 15.91 -8.59
CA VAL A 295 0.77 15.29 -7.27
C VAL A 295 0.20 13.88 -7.41
N LEU A 296 0.87 12.90 -6.83
CA LEU A 296 0.36 11.56 -6.63
C LEU A 296 0.12 11.35 -5.13
N ALA A 297 -1.12 11.06 -4.79
CA ALA A 297 -1.56 10.76 -3.44
C ALA A 297 -2.81 9.90 -3.51
N ARG A 298 -3.14 9.18 -2.43
CA ARG A 298 -4.38 8.40 -2.37
C ARG A 298 -5.61 9.26 -2.63
N LYS A 299 -6.61 8.71 -3.30
CA LYS A 299 -7.85 9.42 -3.66
C LYS A 299 -8.84 9.56 -2.51
N GLY A 300 -8.62 8.84 -1.42
CA GLY A 300 -9.47 8.88 -0.27
C GLY A 300 -9.10 7.86 0.81
N TYR A 301 -9.97 7.71 1.78
CA TYR A 301 -9.84 6.73 2.85
C TYR A 301 -11.22 6.35 3.40
N TYR A 302 -11.29 5.25 4.14
CA TYR A 302 -12.50 4.87 4.89
C TYR A 302 -12.38 5.40 6.30
N ALA A 303 -13.32 6.26 6.70
CA ALA A 303 -13.38 6.77 8.07
C ALA A 303 -13.68 5.62 9.06
N ASN A 304 -13.04 5.66 10.24
CA ASN A 304 -13.33 4.68 11.28
C ASN A 304 -14.79 4.82 11.76
N LYS A 305 -15.45 3.69 12.04
CA LYS A 305 -16.71 3.72 12.78
C LYS A 305 -16.36 3.90 14.26
N ASN A 306 -16.60 5.07 14.81
CA ASN A 306 -16.64 5.27 16.26
C ASN A 306 -17.92 4.68 16.81
#